data_44ac8c9e3f86a44e46956d5cb697493b
#
_entry.id   44ac8c9e3f86a44e46956d5cb697493b
#
_cell.length_a   1.000
_cell.length_b   1.000
_cell.length_c   1.000
_cell.angle_alpha   90.00
_cell.angle_beta   90.00
_cell.angle_gamma   90.00
#
_symmetry.space_group_name_H-M   'P 1'
#
loop_
_entity.id
_entity.type
_entity.pdbx_description
1 polymer ?
#
loop_
_entity_poly.entity_id
_entity_poly.type
_entity_poly.pdbx_seq_one_letter_code
_entity_poly.pdbx_strand_id
1 'polypeptide(L)'
;MTVGIVGLGLIGGSFAKAYHEAGHRVLAFDTDQSVFDFAVLSGAVDGLLSEESLSSCDLILIAIYPSAAVDYLRQHGAHIGPKPVVIDCCGTKRLVCDACFPLAKEYGFTYLGGHPMAGTHNSGFKYATPTMFHNAPMVLVPADHNDIDLLSRVKELLAPAGFGRFSITTAEQHDEMIAFTSQLAHVVSNAYIKSPTAGLHKGFSAGSYKDMTRVAWLAPEMWAELFLENKDFLMAELDTLMANLRQYQDAMVHNDLPGLVRLLDEGRKRKEEVDGR
;
A
#
# COMPACT_ATOMS: atom_id res chain seq x y z
N MET A 1 12.44 -19.21 -10.45
CA MET A 1 10.99 -19.35 -10.24
C MET A 1 10.22 -18.67 -11.36
N THR A 2 8.94 -18.99 -11.52
CA THR A 2 8.02 -18.27 -12.42
C THR A 2 7.08 -17.40 -11.57
N VAL A 3 7.03 -16.12 -11.89
CA VAL A 3 6.22 -15.13 -11.15
C VAL A 3 5.15 -14.57 -12.07
N GLY A 4 3.90 -14.65 -11.64
CA GLY A 4 2.76 -14.02 -12.29
C GLY A 4 2.49 -12.65 -11.67
N ILE A 5 2.25 -11.63 -12.50
CA ILE A 5 1.93 -10.28 -12.03
C ILE A 5 0.64 -9.82 -12.70
N VAL A 6 -0.33 -9.44 -11.90
CA VAL A 6 -1.60 -8.88 -12.34
C VAL A 6 -1.60 -7.38 -12.07
N GLY A 7 -1.61 -6.59 -13.13
CA GLY A 7 -1.46 -5.14 -13.11
C GLY A 7 0.00 -4.69 -13.23
N LEU A 8 0.29 -3.91 -14.25
CA LEU A 8 1.62 -3.35 -14.54
C LEU A 8 1.69 -1.84 -14.25
N GLY A 9 1.07 -1.42 -13.15
CA GLY A 9 1.22 -0.07 -12.62
C GLY A 9 2.61 0.17 -12.00
N LEU A 10 2.71 1.14 -11.10
CA LEU A 10 3.95 1.41 -10.36
C LEU A 10 4.44 0.19 -9.56
N ILE A 11 3.54 -0.43 -8.79
CA ILE A 11 3.87 -1.55 -7.89
C ILE A 11 4.15 -2.82 -8.69
N GLY A 12 3.20 -3.27 -9.54
CA GLY A 12 3.39 -4.50 -10.32
C GLY A 12 4.54 -4.40 -11.31
N GLY A 13 4.72 -3.24 -11.96
CA GLY A 13 5.87 -3.00 -12.82
C GLY A 13 7.21 -3.03 -12.07
N SER A 14 7.24 -2.56 -10.82
CA SER A 14 8.45 -2.62 -9.99
C SER A 14 8.78 -4.06 -9.59
N PHE A 15 7.77 -4.86 -9.24
CA PHE A 15 7.96 -6.30 -9.04
C PHE A 15 8.46 -6.97 -10.32
N ALA A 16 7.83 -6.70 -11.49
CA ALA A 16 8.27 -7.27 -12.76
C ALA A 16 9.76 -7.04 -13.00
N LYS A 17 10.20 -5.80 -12.87
CA LYS A 17 11.62 -5.43 -13.05
C LYS A 17 12.53 -6.10 -12.02
N ALA A 18 12.14 -6.13 -10.74
CA ALA A 18 12.95 -6.73 -9.68
C ALA A 18 13.14 -8.24 -9.88
N TYR A 19 12.07 -8.96 -10.22
CA TYR A 19 12.16 -10.39 -10.48
C TYR A 19 12.90 -10.73 -11.76
N HIS A 20 12.70 -9.95 -12.83
CA HIS A 20 13.44 -10.15 -14.08
C HIS A 20 14.94 -9.91 -13.89
N GLU A 21 15.35 -8.82 -13.21
CA GLU A 21 16.77 -8.57 -12.89
C GLU A 21 17.40 -9.65 -12.02
N ALA A 22 16.60 -10.31 -11.16
CA ALA A 22 17.03 -11.45 -10.36
C ALA A 22 17.09 -12.77 -11.16
N GLY A 23 16.84 -12.75 -12.48
CA GLY A 23 16.90 -13.92 -13.38
C GLY A 23 15.69 -14.84 -13.29
N HIS A 24 14.55 -14.36 -12.85
CA HIS A 24 13.30 -15.11 -12.77
C HIS A 24 12.43 -14.89 -14.00
N ARG A 25 11.63 -15.89 -14.35
CA ARG A 25 10.65 -15.76 -15.43
C ARG A 25 9.44 -14.97 -14.93
N VAL A 26 9.10 -13.89 -15.63
CA VAL A 26 8.00 -13.00 -15.30
C VAL A 26 6.90 -13.11 -16.34
N LEU A 27 5.71 -13.52 -15.92
CA LEU A 27 4.50 -13.47 -16.72
C LEU A 27 3.60 -12.36 -16.16
N ALA A 28 2.96 -11.58 -17.02
CA ALA A 28 2.12 -10.49 -16.55
C ALA A 28 0.80 -10.39 -17.32
N PHE A 29 -0.18 -9.78 -16.67
CA PHE A 29 -1.46 -9.38 -17.26
C PHE A 29 -1.74 -7.93 -16.91
N ASP A 30 -2.15 -7.14 -17.89
CA ASP A 30 -2.69 -5.81 -17.71
C ASP A 30 -3.86 -5.61 -18.68
N THR A 31 -4.84 -4.83 -18.31
CA THR A 31 -5.98 -4.48 -19.18
C THR A 31 -5.60 -3.48 -20.27
N ASP A 32 -4.53 -2.71 -20.06
CA ASP A 32 -3.97 -1.81 -21.08
C ASP A 32 -2.87 -2.55 -21.88
N GLN A 33 -3.23 -2.98 -23.08
CA GLN A 33 -2.33 -3.67 -23.99
C GLN A 33 -1.05 -2.88 -24.27
N SER A 34 -1.12 -1.55 -24.32
CA SER A 34 0.06 -0.70 -24.58
C SER A 34 1.07 -0.75 -23.45
N VAL A 35 0.59 -0.83 -22.20
CA VAL A 35 1.43 -1.01 -21.01
C VAL A 35 2.09 -2.39 -21.02
N PHE A 36 1.32 -3.43 -21.34
CA PHE A 36 1.86 -4.80 -21.47
C PHE A 36 2.94 -4.88 -22.55
N ASP A 37 2.67 -4.39 -23.75
CA ASP A 37 3.62 -4.42 -24.87
C ASP A 37 4.90 -3.65 -24.55
N PHE A 38 4.79 -2.51 -23.85
CA PHE A 38 5.95 -1.75 -23.41
C PHE A 38 6.74 -2.49 -22.32
N ALA A 39 6.08 -3.19 -21.41
CA ALA A 39 6.75 -4.00 -20.40
C ALA A 39 7.54 -5.17 -21.01
N VAL A 40 6.99 -5.83 -22.03
CA VAL A 40 7.68 -6.88 -22.81
C VAL A 40 8.85 -6.29 -23.57
N LEU A 41 8.64 -5.18 -24.30
CA LEU A 41 9.70 -4.51 -25.07
C LEU A 41 10.87 -4.04 -24.20
N SER A 42 10.57 -3.60 -22.97
CA SER A 42 11.59 -3.19 -21.99
C SER A 42 12.36 -4.33 -21.36
N GLY A 43 11.98 -5.59 -21.64
CA GLY A 43 12.58 -6.78 -21.07
C GLY A 43 12.17 -7.04 -19.61
N ALA A 44 11.15 -6.37 -19.09
CA ALA A 44 10.70 -6.61 -17.70
C ALA A 44 9.72 -7.79 -17.58
N VAL A 45 9.13 -8.23 -18.70
CA VAL A 45 8.11 -9.27 -18.76
C VAL A 45 8.45 -10.24 -19.90
N ASP A 46 8.42 -11.55 -19.63
CA ASP A 46 8.76 -12.59 -20.59
C ASP A 46 7.55 -13.08 -21.41
N GLY A 47 6.32 -12.79 -20.97
CA GLY A 47 5.11 -13.20 -21.69
C GLY A 47 3.82 -12.96 -20.91
N LEU A 48 2.72 -13.34 -21.56
CA LEU A 48 1.37 -13.17 -21.02
C LEU A 48 1.12 -14.16 -19.86
N LEU A 49 0.54 -13.65 -18.77
CA LEU A 49 -0.06 -14.45 -17.71
C LEU A 49 -1.49 -14.82 -18.15
N SER A 50 -1.65 -16.02 -18.71
CA SER A 50 -2.93 -16.59 -19.13
C SER A 50 -3.47 -17.57 -18.10
N GLU A 51 -4.72 -18.00 -18.23
CA GLU A 51 -5.33 -19.01 -17.36
C GLU A 51 -4.53 -20.31 -17.33
N GLU A 52 -4.00 -20.75 -18.48
CA GLU A 52 -3.20 -21.97 -18.57
C GLU A 52 -1.85 -21.84 -17.84
N SER A 53 -1.36 -20.63 -17.67
CA SER A 53 -0.06 -20.38 -17.04
C SER A 53 -0.14 -20.13 -15.52
N LEU A 54 -1.33 -19.80 -14.98
CA LEU A 54 -1.51 -19.49 -13.57
C LEU A 54 -1.00 -20.60 -12.65
N SER A 55 -1.40 -21.86 -12.90
CA SER A 55 -1.01 -23.02 -12.07
C SER A 55 0.49 -23.34 -12.14
N SER A 56 1.20 -22.86 -13.14
CA SER A 56 2.64 -23.07 -13.30
C SER A 56 3.50 -22.10 -12.49
N CYS A 57 2.93 -20.97 -12.07
CA CYS A 57 3.63 -19.97 -11.27
C CYS A 57 4.05 -20.53 -9.90
N ASP A 58 5.06 -19.93 -9.31
CA ASP A 58 5.47 -20.14 -7.92
C ASP A 58 4.88 -19.05 -7.00
N LEU A 59 4.75 -17.85 -7.54
CA LEU A 59 4.18 -16.66 -6.89
C LEU A 59 3.27 -15.94 -7.87
N ILE A 60 2.12 -15.45 -7.39
CA ILE A 60 1.24 -14.54 -8.14
C ILE A 60 1.03 -13.28 -7.30
N LEU A 61 1.40 -12.14 -7.85
CA LEU A 61 1.25 -10.82 -7.22
C LEU A 61 0.09 -10.06 -7.88
N ILE A 62 -0.93 -9.72 -7.09
CA ILE A 62 -2.10 -8.97 -7.55
C ILE A 62 -1.91 -7.49 -7.21
N ALA A 63 -1.44 -6.71 -8.19
CA ALA A 63 -1.05 -5.30 -8.01
C ALA A 63 -2.04 -4.33 -8.72
N ILE A 64 -3.33 -4.53 -8.46
CA ILE A 64 -4.45 -3.73 -8.96
C ILE A 64 -5.30 -3.23 -7.79
N TYR A 65 -6.35 -2.45 -8.08
CA TYR A 65 -7.23 -1.90 -7.03
C TYR A 65 -7.99 -3.00 -6.28
N PRO A 66 -8.38 -2.75 -5.01
CA PRO A 66 -8.93 -3.79 -4.14
C PRO A 66 -10.15 -4.51 -4.73
N SER A 67 -11.14 -3.77 -5.23
CA SER A 67 -12.33 -4.37 -5.86
C SER A 67 -11.98 -5.18 -7.11
N ALA A 68 -11.08 -4.68 -7.94
CA ALA A 68 -10.62 -5.38 -9.13
C ALA A 68 -9.80 -6.66 -8.77
N ALA A 69 -9.04 -6.64 -7.67
CA ALA A 69 -8.31 -7.81 -7.19
C ALA A 69 -9.25 -8.94 -6.78
N VAL A 70 -10.34 -8.62 -6.07
CA VAL A 70 -11.39 -9.58 -5.72
C VAL A 70 -12.06 -10.15 -6.96
N ASP A 71 -12.42 -9.31 -7.93
CA ASP A 71 -13.07 -9.74 -9.16
C ASP A 71 -12.16 -10.61 -10.02
N TYR A 72 -10.86 -10.28 -10.11
CA TYR A 72 -9.87 -11.11 -10.78
C TYR A 72 -9.79 -12.52 -10.17
N LEU A 73 -9.72 -12.62 -8.84
CA LEU A 73 -9.64 -13.91 -8.16
C LEU A 73 -10.97 -14.71 -8.23
N ARG A 74 -12.13 -14.06 -8.29
CA ARG A 74 -13.40 -14.73 -8.58
C ARG A 74 -13.43 -15.34 -9.97
N GLN A 75 -12.92 -14.62 -10.96
CA GLN A 75 -12.96 -15.05 -12.36
C GLN A 75 -11.92 -16.14 -12.66
N HIS A 76 -10.71 -16.01 -12.11
CA HIS A 76 -9.57 -16.84 -12.50
C HIS A 76 -9.11 -17.84 -11.40
N GLY A 77 -9.66 -17.77 -10.19
CA GLY A 77 -9.23 -18.56 -9.03
C GLY A 77 -9.22 -20.06 -9.28
N ALA A 78 -10.19 -20.57 -10.04
CA ALA A 78 -10.27 -22.00 -10.40
C ALA A 78 -9.07 -22.52 -11.23
N HIS A 79 -8.31 -21.61 -11.89
CA HIS A 79 -7.15 -21.95 -12.73
C HIS A 79 -5.81 -21.84 -11.98
N ILE A 80 -5.79 -21.34 -10.72
CA ILE A 80 -4.56 -21.12 -9.96
C ILE A 80 -3.96 -22.42 -9.45
N GLY A 81 -4.77 -23.28 -8.82
CA GLY A 81 -4.31 -24.54 -8.24
C GLY A 81 -3.43 -24.39 -6.99
N PRO A 82 -2.92 -25.51 -6.42
CA PRO A 82 -2.31 -25.51 -5.10
C PRO A 82 -0.82 -25.08 -5.07
N LYS A 83 -0.17 -24.97 -6.23
CA LYS A 83 1.26 -24.67 -6.28
C LYS A 83 1.57 -23.20 -5.97
N PRO A 84 0.92 -22.19 -6.61
CA PRO A 84 1.25 -20.80 -6.38
C PRO A 84 0.90 -20.32 -4.98
N VAL A 85 1.71 -19.38 -4.47
CA VAL A 85 1.28 -18.47 -3.41
C VAL A 85 0.76 -17.21 -4.08
N VAL A 86 -0.46 -16.78 -3.74
CA VAL A 86 -1.08 -15.57 -4.25
C VAL A 86 -1.00 -14.50 -3.16
N ILE A 87 -0.48 -13.33 -3.52
CA ILE A 87 -0.38 -12.19 -2.59
C ILE A 87 -0.94 -10.95 -3.29
N ASP A 88 -1.93 -10.30 -2.70
CA ASP A 88 -2.34 -8.98 -3.15
C ASP A 88 -1.39 -7.88 -2.66
N CYS A 89 -1.41 -6.74 -3.32
CA CYS A 89 -0.59 -5.59 -2.98
C CYS A 89 -1.44 -4.34 -2.66
N CYS A 90 -2.68 -4.53 -2.23
CA CYS A 90 -3.64 -3.46 -2.00
C CYS A 90 -3.31 -2.62 -0.76
N GLY A 91 -3.75 -1.37 -0.76
CA GLY A 91 -3.54 -0.43 0.34
C GLY A 91 -4.44 -0.65 1.56
N THR A 92 -5.53 -1.41 1.44
CA THR A 92 -6.46 -1.85 2.49
C THR A 92 -6.51 -3.37 2.52
N LYS A 93 -6.84 -3.96 3.69
CA LYS A 93 -6.79 -5.42 3.85
C LYS A 93 -8.14 -6.06 4.17
N ARG A 94 -9.01 -5.42 4.94
CA ARG A 94 -10.28 -6.03 5.33
C ARG A 94 -11.09 -6.48 4.13
N LEU A 95 -11.35 -5.56 3.18
CA LEU A 95 -12.16 -5.86 2.00
C LEU A 95 -11.59 -7.03 1.18
N VAL A 96 -10.28 -6.99 0.87
CA VAL A 96 -9.67 -8.02 0.02
C VAL A 96 -9.51 -9.35 0.76
N CYS A 97 -9.13 -9.35 2.03
CA CYS A 97 -8.94 -10.57 2.81
C CYS A 97 -10.28 -11.29 3.06
N ASP A 98 -11.33 -10.54 3.45
CA ASP A 98 -12.67 -11.10 3.69
C ASP A 98 -13.25 -11.78 2.45
N ALA A 99 -12.96 -11.25 1.26
CA ALA A 99 -13.39 -11.83 0.00
C ALA A 99 -12.47 -12.96 -0.48
N CYS A 100 -11.14 -12.79 -0.38
CA CYS A 100 -10.18 -13.67 -1.04
C CYS A 100 -9.84 -14.92 -0.22
N PHE A 101 -9.89 -14.91 1.12
CA PHE A 101 -9.70 -16.14 1.91
C PHE A 101 -10.76 -17.21 1.62
N PRO A 102 -12.08 -16.89 1.55
CA PRO A 102 -13.09 -17.87 1.13
C PRO A 102 -12.86 -18.41 -0.28
N LEU A 103 -12.50 -17.53 -1.26
CA LEU A 103 -12.21 -17.94 -2.63
C LEU A 103 -11.00 -18.87 -2.70
N ALA A 104 -9.93 -18.55 -1.96
CA ALA A 104 -8.75 -19.41 -1.90
C ALA A 104 -9.07 -20.80 -1.34
N LYS A 105 -9.92 -20.87 -0.32
CA LYS A 105 -10.39 -22.13 0.25
C LYS A 105 -11.26 -22.92 -0.73
N GLU A 106 -12.16 -22.23 -1.44
CA GLU A 106 -13.07 -22.83 -2.43
C GLU A 106 -12.30 -23.46 -3.59
N TYR A 107 -11.33 -22.70 -4.16
CA TYR A 107 -10.58 -23.14 -5.34
C TYR A 107 -9.28 -23.88 -5.01
N GLY A 108 -8.88 -23.95 -3.74
CA GLY A 108 -7.74 -24.75 -3.29
C GLY A 108 -6.37 -24.12 -3.59
N PHE A 109 -6.25 -22.80 -3.62
CA PHE A 109 -4.96 -22.10 -3.71
C PHE A 109 -4.56 -21.44 -2.40
N THR A 110 -3.26 -21.12 -2.24
CA THR A 110 -2.76 -20.40 -1.07
C THR A 110 -2.84 -18.89 -1.31
N TYR A 111 -3.49 -18.14 -0.39
CA TYR A 111 -3.61 -16.69 -0.44
C TYR A 111 -3.14 -16.03 0.85
N LEU A 112 -2.43 -14.91 0.74
CA LEU A 112 -2.11 -13.99 1.82
C LEU A 112 -2.47 -12.57 1.39
N GLY A 113 -3.01 -11.78 2.31
CA GLY A 113 -3.04 -10.34 2.14
C GLY A 113 -1.62 -9.76 2.19
N GLY A 114 -1.32 -8.81 1.33
CA GLY A 114 -0.04 -8.13 1.27
C GLY A 114 -0.18 -6.63 1.14
N HIS A 115 0.80 -5.87 1.67
CA HIS A 115 0.91 -4.45 1.43
C HIS A 115 2.39 -4.04 1.43
N PRO A 116 3.00 -3.84 0.27
CA PRO A 116 4.35 -3.29 0.18
C PRO A 116 4.30 -1.81 0.59
N MET A 117 4.96 -1.47 1.71
CA MET A 117 4.99 -0.11 2.26
C MET A 117 5.97 0.76 1.48
N ALA A 118 5.77 0.85 0.18
CA ALA A 118 6.60 1.59 -0.77
C ALA A 118 5.74 2.19 -1.88
N GLY A 119 6.19 3.32 -2.40
CA GLY A 119 5.50 4.01 -3.48
C GLY A 119 6.02 5.44 -3.66
N THR A 120 5.58 6.06 -4.73
CA THR A 120 5.84 7.47 -5.03
C THR A 120 4.53 8.16 -5.39
N HIS A 121 4.56 9.48 -5.54
CA HIS A 121 3.41 10.25 -6.01
C HIS A 121 3.09 10.02 -7.50
N ASN A 122 3.99 9.37 -8.23
CA ASN A 122 3.80 9.02 -9.63
C ASN A 122 3.07 7.67 -9.76
N SER A 123 2.34 7.48 -10.86
CA SER A 123 1.66 6.23 -11.19
C SER A 123 2.08 5.72 -12.58
N GLY A 124 1.87 4.41 -12.79
CA GLY A 124 2.12 3.75 -14.06
C GLY A 124 3.52 3.13 -14.21
N PHE A 125 3.64 2.23 -15.16
CA PHE A 125 4.82 1.41 -15.42
C PHE A 125 6.11 2.22 -15.67
N LYS A 126 6.00 3.39 -16.30
CA LYS A 126 7.17 4.25 -16.62
C LYS A 126 7.94 4.73 -15.38
N TYR A 127 7.29 4.75 -14.22
CA TYR A 127 7.92 5.15 -12.96
C TYR A 127 8.35 3.94 -12.10
N ALA A 128 8.04 2.73 -12.54
CA ALA A 128 8.42 1.51 -11.86
C ALA A 128 9.94 1.33 -11.89
N THR A 129 10.50 0.91 -10.76
CA THR A 129 11.95 0.65 -10.62
C THR A 129 12.17 -0.69 -9.92
N PRO A 130 13.23 -1.43 -10.26
CA PRO A 130 13.53 -2.72 -9.61
C PRO A 130 13.90 -2.57 -8.13
N THR A 131 14.29 -1.38 -7.71
CA THR A 131 14.70 -1.08 -6.32
C THR A 131 13.60 -0.44 -5.47
N MET A 132 12.37 -0.38 -5.97
CA MET A 132 11.23 0.28 -5.30
C MET A 132 11.03 -0.20 -3.86
N PHE A 133 11.24 -1.48 -3.62
CA PHE A 133 10.96 -2.13 -2.34
C PHE A 133 12.20 -2.32 -1.46
N HIS A 134 13.39 -1.91 -1.91
CA HIS A 134 14.62 -2.11 -1.16
C HIS A 134 14.52 -1.44 0.21
N ASN A 135 14.72 -2.24 1.26
CA ASN A 135 14.63 -1.84 2.67
C ASN A 135 13.24 -1.36 3.13
N ALA A 136 12.22 -1.37 2.26
CA ALA A 136 10.84 -1.07 2.66
C ALA A 136 10.26 -2.21 3.51
N PRO A 137 9.28 -1.94 4.39
CA PRO A 137 8.52 -2.99 5.03
C PRO A 137 7.55 -3.65 4.04
N MET A 138 7.34 -4.97 4.21
CA MET A 138 6.22 -5.71 3.63
C MET A 138 5.29 -6.15 4.75
N VAL A 139 4.03 -5.72 4.71
CA VAL A 139 3.02 -6.21 5.65
C VAL A 139 2.35 -7.44 5.03
N LEU A 140 2.20 -8.48 5.85
CA LEU A 140 1.57 -9.74 5.47
C LEU A 140 0.40 -10.04 6.41
N VAL A 141 -0.70 -10.47 5.82
CA VAL A 141 -1.92 -10.88 6.52
C VAL A 141 -2.24 -12.33 6.10
N PRO A 142 -1.68 -13.33 6.79
CA PRO A 142 -1.99 -14.74 6.56
C PRO A 142 -3.35 -15.10 7.16
N ALA A 143 -3.96 -16.18 6.66
CA ALA A 143 -5.17 -16.77 7.28
C ALA A 143 -4.85 -17.39 8.66
N ASP A 144 -3.67 -18.00 8.81
CA ASP A 144 -3.14 -18.50 10.07
C ASP A 144 -1.76 -17.88 10.35
N HIS A 145 -1.67 -17.12 11.46
CA HIS A 145 -0.44 -16.46 11.89
C HIS A 145 0.63 -17.44 12.40
N ASN A 146 0.26 -18.67 12.67
CA ASN A 146 1.16 -19.71 13.19
C ASN A 146 1.71 -20.61 12.08
N ASP A 147 1.32 -20.41 10.83
CA ASP A 147 1.86 -21.17 9.69
C ASP A 147 3.28 -20.69 9.33
N ILE A 148 4.26 -21.13 10.13
CA ILE A 148 5.67 -20.73 10.01
C ILE A 148 6.25 -21.21 8.67
N ASP A 149 5.83 -22.35 8.17
CA ASP A 149 6.31 -22.91 6.91
C ASP A 149 5.86 -22.04 5.73
N LEU A 150 4.59 -21.64 5.72
CA LEU A 150 4.08 -20.69 4.72
C LEU A 150 4.80 -19.34 4.80
N LEU A 151 4.96 -18.78 5.99
CA LEU A 151 5.64 -17.50 6.18
C LEU A 151 7.11 -17.54 5.75
N SER A 152 7.80 -18.64 6.03
CA SER A 152 9.17 -18.86 5.55
C SER A 152 9.24 -18.94 4.03
N ARG A 153 8.35 -19.71 3.42
CA ARG A 153 8.21 -19.79 1.95
C ARG A 153 7.92 -18.42 1.32
N VAL A 154 6.99 -17.66 1.88
CA VAL A 154 6.65 -16.30 1.40
C VAL A 154 7.86 -15.37 1.47
N LYS A 155 8.64 -15.43 2.55
CA LYS A 155 9.87 -14.64 2.68
C LYS A 155 10.89 -14.99 1.59
N GLU A 156 11.06 -16.27 1.26
CA GLU A 156 11.95 -16.71 0.18
C GLU A 156 11.43 -16.24 -1.19
N LEU A 157 10.12 -16.40 -1.44
CA LEU A 157 9.49 -15.95 -2.69
C LEU A 157 9.63 -14.44 -2.90
N LEU A 158 9.57 -13.63 -1.84
CA LEU A 158 9.67 -12.16 -1.90
C LEU A 158 11.11 -11.63 -1.81
N ALA A 159 12.12 -12.50 -1.59
CA ALA A 159 13.52 -12.09 -1.46
C ALA A 159 14.04 -11.23 -2.63
N PRO A 160 13.71 -11.52 -3.92
CA PRO A 160 14.16 -10.70 -5.03
C PRO A 160 13.70 -9.25 -5.00
N ALA A 161 12.60 -8.94 -4.31
CA ALA A 161 12.11 -7.57 -4.16
C ALA A 161 12.93 -6.73 -3.18
N GLY A 162 13.74 -7.35 -2.31
CA GLY A 162 14.66 -6.66 -1.41
C GLY A 162 14.02 -5.98 -0.21
N PHE A 163 12.87 -6.45 0.27
CA PHE A 163 12.23 -5.93 1.48
C PHE A 163 13.16 -6.00 2.70
N GLY A 164 13.21 -4.92 3.49
CA GLY A 164 14.06 -4.85 4.69
C GLY A 164 13.48 -5.57 5.91
N ARG A 165 12.16 -5.65 6.01
CA ARG A 165 11.45 -6.35 7.09
C ARG A 165 10.08 -6.83 6.66
N PHE A 166 9.58 -7.84 7.39
CA PHE A 166 8.23 -8.34 7.25
C PHE A 166 7.46 -8.09 8.56
N SER A 167 6.25 -7.56 8.45
CA SER A 167 5.34 -7.35 9.57
C SER A 167 4.12 -8.24 9.37
N ILE A 168 3.81 -9.12 10.33
CA ILE A 168 2.67 -10.03 10.26
C ILE A 168 1.58 -9.47 11.18
N THR A 169 0.35 -9.34 10.65
CA THR A 169 -0.77 -8.73 11.37
C THR A 169 -2.10 -9.26 10.86
N THR A 170 -3.20 -8.87 11.48
CA THR A 170 -4.56 -9.10 11.00
C THR A 170 -4.99 -8.00 10.03
N ALA A 171 -6.00 -8.27 9.20
CA ALA A 171 -6.57 -7.27 8.30
C ALA A 171 -7.11 -6.05 9.05
N GLU A 172 -7.75 -6.29 10.20
CA GLU A 172 -8.29 -5.25 11.10
C GLU A 172 -7.19 -4.34 11.64
N GLN A 173 -6.15 -4.92 12.25
CA GLN A 173 -5.02 -4.15 12.79
C GLN A 173 -4.24 -3.41 11.69
N HIS A 174 -4.12 -4.01 10.50
CA HIS A 174 -3.52 -3.35 9.36
C HIS A 174 -4.28 -2.06 9.02
N ASP A 175 -5.59 -2.18 8.81
CA ASP A 175 -6.41 -1.06 8.35
C ASP A 175 -6.52 0.05 9.41
N GLU A 176 -6.58 -0.30 10.70
CA GLU A 176 -6.47 0.64 11.80
C GLU A 176 -5.16 1.43 11.75
N MET A 177 -4.02 0.76 11.60
CA MET A 177 -2.72 1.42 11.50
C MET A 177 -2.58 2.27 10.24
N ILE A 178 -3.10 1.81 9.10
CA ILE A 178 -3.04 2.55 7.83
C ILE A 178 -3.92 3.81 7.88
N ALA A 179 -5.04 3.77 8.58
CA ALA A 179 -5.86 4.97 8.79
C ALA A 179 -5.04 6.11 9.40
N PHE A 180 -4.27 5.83 10.44
CA PHE A 180 -3.42 6.82 11.12
C PHE A 180 -2.14 7.14 10.32
N THR A 181 -1.35 6.12 9.98
CA THR A 181 0.02 6.32 9.47
C THR A 181 0.07 6.79 8.02
N SER A 182 -1.00 6.56 7.25
CA SER A 182 -1.05 6.88 5.83
C SER A 182 -2.26 7.75 5.47
N GLN A 183 -3.49 7.24 5.65
CA GLN A 183 -4.69 7.89 5.12
C GLN A 183 -4.95 9.25 5.75
N LEU A 184 -4.85 9.37 7.07
CA LEU A 184 -5.00 10.65 7.78
C LEU A 184 -3.97 11.67 7.29
N ALA A 185 -2.71 11.26 7.10
CA ALA A 185 -1.67 12.15 6.60
C ALA A 185 -1.99 12.72 5.21
N HIS A 186 -2.58 11.90 4.31
CA HIS A 186 -3.00 12.35 2.98
C HIS A 186 -4.19 13.30 3.03
N VAL A 187 -5.19 13.02 3.87
CA VAL A 187 -6.34 13.93 4.08
C VAL A 187 -5.87 15.28 4.61
N VAL A 188 -5.03 15.27 5.64
CA VAL A 188 -4.50 16.48 6.27
C VAL A 188 -3.66 17.30 5.29
N SER A 189 -2.76 16.66 4.58
CA SER A 189 -1.91 17.30 3.58
C SER A 189 -2.75 17.93 2.45
N ASN A 190 -3.75 17.20 1.95
CA ASN A 190 -4.64 17.68 0.89
C ASN A 190 -5.57 18.82 1.40
N ALA A 191 -6.04 18.76 2.64
CA ALA A 191 -6.80 19.84 3.25
C ALA A 191 -5.94 21.09 3.49
N TYR A 192 -4.72 20.92 3.98
CA TYR A 192 -3.77 21.98 4.27
C TYR A 192 -3.46 22.84 3.03
N ILE A 193 -3.17 22.20 1.88
CA ILE A 193 -2.80 22.89 0.65
C ILE A 193 -3.97 23.69 0.02
N LYS A 194 -5.21 23.41 0.42
CA LYS A 194 -6.41 24.13 -0.06
C LYS A 194 -6.56 25.53 0.53
N SER A 195 -5.70 25.94 1.48
CA SER A 195 -5.69 27.30 2.01
C SER A 195 -5.50 28.32 0.88
N PRO A 196 -6.30 29.40 0.80
CA PRO A 196 -6.07 30.49 -0.15
C PRO A 196 -4.65 31.07 -0.08
N THR A 197 -4.04 31.05 1.11
CA THR A 197 -2.68 31.53 1.35
C THR A 197 -1.62 30.66 0.64
N ALA A 198 -1.95 29.41 0.32
CA ALA A 198 -1.01 28.51 -0.36
C ALA A 198 -0.50 29.07 -1.70
N GLY A 199 -1.31 29.83 -2.44
CA GLY A 199 -0.90 30.49 -3.68
C GLY A 199 0.20 31.55 -3.52
N LEU A 200 0.42 32.03 -2.32
CA LEU A 200 1.34 33.15 -2.00
C LEU A 200 2.63 32.68 -1.29
N HIS A 201 2.82 31.37 -1.12
CA HIS A 201 3.88 30.81 -0.28
C HIS A 201 5.32 31.01 -0.79
N LYS A 202 5.50 31.32 -2.10
CA LYS A 202 6.84 31.44 -2.71
C LYS A 202 7.69 32.49 -2.02
N GLY A 203 8.88 32.09 -1.57
CA GLY A 203 9.79 32.96 -0.80
C GLY A 203 9.57 32.90 0.73
N PHE A 204 8.48 32.29 1.21
CA PHE A 204 8.16 32.16 2.64
C PHE A 204 8.14 30.71 3.13
N SER A 205 8.30 29.72 2.23
CA SER A 205 8.19 28.31 2.56
C SER A 205 9.57 27.66 2.72
N ALA A 206 9.68 26.78 3.72
CA ALA A 206 10.88 25.98 4.02
C ALA A 206 10.51 24.50 4.25
N GLY A 207 11.29 23.76 5.05
CA GLY A 207 11.13 22.34 5.31
C GLY A 207 9.71 21.98 5.78
N SER A 208 9.19 22.64 6.80
CA SER A 208 7.86 22.36 7.38
C SER A 208 6.73 22.38 6.35
N TYR A 209 6.73 23.36 5.43
CA TYR A 209 5.76 23.38 4.35
C TYR A 209 5.92 22.19 3.40
N LYS A 210 7.15 21.88 3.00
CA LYS A 210 7.43 20.76 2.09
C LYS A 210 7.01 19.43 2.72
N ASP A 211 7.32 19.22 3.99
CA ASP A 211 6.97 18.00 4.71
C ASP A 211 5.45 17.83 4.81
N MET A 212 4.73 18.91 5.16
CA MET A 212 3.26 18.91 5.30
C MET A 212 2.52 18.75 3.97
N THR A 213 3.11 19.15 2.84
CA THR A 213 2.43 19.14 1.53
C THR A 213 2.93 18.04 0.59
N ARG A 214 3.95 17.30 0.97
CA ARG A 214 4.58 16.28 0.12
C ARG A 214 3.58 15.23 -0.39
N VAL A 215 2.68 14.78 0.46
CA VAL A 215 1.68 13.76 0.13
C VAL A 215 0.34 14.33 -0.36
N ALA A 216 0.25 15.63 -0.60
CA ALA A 216 -0.90 16.24 -1.28
C ALA A 216 -0.95 15.90 -2.79
N TRP A 217 0.18 15.53 -3.38
CA TRP A 217 0.22 14.92 -4.71
C TRP A 217 -0.31 13.49 -4.61
N LEU A 218 -1.51 13.26 -5.15
CA LEU A 218 -2.18 11.96 -5.06
C LEU A 218 -3.05 11.71 -6.29
N ALA A 219 -3.38 10.43 -6.54
CA ALA A 219 -4.36 10.01 -7.54
C ALA A 219 -5.76 10.03 -6.90
N PRO A 220 -6.65 10.99 -7.26
CA PRO A 220 -7.90 11.22 -6.52
C PRO A 220 -8.82 10.00 -6.48
N GLU A 221 -8.95 9.29 -7.60
CA GLU A 221 -9.85 8.14 -7.74
C GLU A 221 -9.41 7.00 -6.80
N MET A 222 -8.13 6.65 -6.84
CA MET A 222 -7.55 5.60 -5.99
C MET A 222 -7.71 5.93 -4.49
N TRP A 223 -7.37 7.15 -4.10
CA TRP A 223 -7.44 7.55 -2.69
C TRP A 223 -8.88 7.65 -2.18
N ALA A 224 -9.83 8.06 -3.03
CA ALA A 224 -11.24 8.07 -2.68
C ALA A 224 -11.77 6.66 -2.39
N GLU A 225 -11.42 5.67 -3.21
CA GLU A 225 -11.75 4.26 -2.97
C GLU A 225 -11.17 3.78 -1.63
N LEU A 226 -9.84 3.94 -1.42
CA LEU A 226 -9.18 3.52 -0.19
C LEU A 226 -9.73 4.20 1.09
N PHE A 227 -10.14 5.47 1.00
CA PHE A 227 -10.75 6.17 2.14
C PHE A 227 -12.14 5.63 2.47
N LEU A 228 -12.94 5.28 1.45
CA LEU A 228 -14.27 4.72 1.66
C LEU A 228 -14.21 3.28 2.18
N GLU A 229 -13.25 2.50 1.74
CA GLU A 229 -13.05 1.13 2.22
C GLU A 229 -12.64 1.07 3.70
N ASN A 230 -11.96 2.10 4.19
CA ASN A 230 -11.46 2.20 5.56
C ASN A 230 -12.07 3.38 6.34
N LYS A 231 -13.29 3.78 5.96
CA LYS A 231 -13.92 5.02 6.44
C LYS A 231 -14.12 5.08 7.95
N ASP A 232 -14.42 3.96 8.59
CA ASP A 232 -14.69 3.85 10.02
C ASP A 232 -13.46 4.25 10.84
N PHE A 233 -12.31 3.64 10.58
CA PHE A 233 -11.05 3.98 11.22
C PHE A 233 -10.56 5.39 10.84
N LEU A 234 -10.64 5.75 9.56
CA LEU A 234 -10.21 7.07 9.12
C LEU A 234 -11.07 8.19 9.71
N MET A 235 -12.38 8.01 9.86
CA MET A 235 -13.26 8.99 10.49
C MET A 235 -12.95 9.15 11.98
N ALA A 236 -12.67 8.07 12.70
CA ALA A 236 -12.26 8.14 14.11
C ALA A 236 -10.97 8.95 14.30
N GLU A 237 -9.99 8.74 13.42
CA GLU A 237 -8.74 9.50 13.44
C GLU A 237 -8.96 10.98 13.07
N LEU A 238 -9.81 11.27 12.09
CA LEU A 238 -10.19 12.64 11.73
C LEU A 238 -10.90 13.36 12.87
N ASP A 239 -11.84 12.71 13.55
CA ASP A 239 -12.56 13.29 14.68
C ASP A 239 -11.58 13.63 15.82
N THR A 240 -10.64 12.72 16.11
CA THR A 240 -9.58 12.92 17.10
C THR A 240 -8.70 14.13 16.73
N LEU A 241 -8.24 14.19 15.48
CA LEU A 241 -7.41 15.31 15.01
C LEU A 241 -8.17 16.64 15.07
N MET A 242 -9.43 16.65 14.64
CA MET A 242 -10.25 17.88 14.69
C MET A 242 -10.48 18.34 16.13
N ALA A 243 -10.70 17.41 17.07
CA ALA A 243 -10.84 17.75 18.49
C ALA A 243 -9.55 18.38 19.04
N ASN A 244 -8.39 17.81 18.71
CA ASN A 244 -7.10 18.36 19.10
C ASN A 244 -6.86 19.75 18.49
N LEU A 245 -7.18 19.97 17.22
CA LEU A 245 -7.05 21.29 16.58
C LEU A 245 -7.94 22.34 17.22
N ARG A 246 -9.16 21.99 17.65
CA ARG A 246 -10.07 22.89 18.37
C ARG A 246 -9.47 23.35 19.69
N GLN A 247 -8.78 22.51 20.45
CA GLN A 247 -8.12 22.92 21.70
C GLN A 247 -7.09 24.03 21.46
N TYR A 248 -6.29 23.95 20.40
CA TYR A 248 -5.38 25.03 20.03
C TYR A 248 -6.12 26.31 19.65
N GLN A 249 -7.21 26.18 18.89
CA GLN A 249 -8.04 27.34 18.49
C GLN A 249 -8.64 28.02 19.71
N ASP A 250 -9.19 27.25 20.63
CA ASP A 250 -9.82 27.75 21.86
C ASP A 250 -8.80 28.49 22.75
N ALA A 251 -7.62 27.90 22.95
CA ALA A 251 -6.54 28.52 23.70
C ALA A 251 -6.10 29.86 23.06
N MET A 252 -6.02 29.93 21.73
CA MET A 252 -5.68 31.17 21.01
C MET A 252 -6.78 32.21 21.13
N VAL A 253 -8.06 31.83 21.00
CA VAL A 253 -9.20 32.77 21.15
C VAL A 253 -9.22 33.42 22.54
N HIS A 254 -8.86 32.65 23.58
CA HIS A 254 -8.84 33.17 24.98
C HIS A 254 -7.49 33.76 25.37
N ASN A 255 -6.51 33.88 24.48
CA ASN A 255 -5.14 34.31 24.77
C ASN A 255 -4.50 33.49 25.93
N ASP A 256 -4.85 32.20 26.06
CA ASP A 256 -4.34 31.32 27.11
C ASP A 256 -2.94 30.80 26.75
N LEU A 257 -1.91 31.62 27.03
CA LEU A 257 -0.52 31.23 26.82
C LEU A 257 -0.12 29.96 27.62
N PRO A 258 -0.46 29.83 28.92
CA PRO A 258 -0.17 28.63 29.66
C PRO A 258 -0.84 27.37 29.07
N GLY A 259 -2.07 27.49 28.57
CA GLY A 259 -2.79 26.42 27.89
C GLY A 259 -2.09 25.98 26.60
N LEU A 260 -1.67 26.93 25.76
CA LEU A 260 -0.91 26.63 24.56
C LEU A 260 0.42 25.90 24.87
N VAL A 261 1.14 26.35 25.91
CA VAL A 261 2.38 25.70 26.35
C VAL A 261 2.12 24.24 26.75
N ARG A 262 1.04 23.99 27.51
CA ARG A 262 0.67 22.60 27.88
C ARG A 262 0.37 21.74 26.67
N LEU A 263 -0.48 22.21 25.74
CA LEU A 263 -0.83 21.45 24.53
C LEU A 263 0.40 21.11 23.66
N LEU A 264 1.32 22.05 23.52
CA LEU A 264 2.56 21.84 22.77
C LEU A 264 3.49 20.84 23.48
N ASP A 265 3.58 20.91 24.82
CA ASP A 265 4.40 20.01 25.62
C ASP A 265 3.84 18.58 25.63
N GLU A 266 2.52 18.43 25.67
CA GLU A 266 1.85 17.12 25.54
C GLU A 266 2.19 16.45 24.21
N GLY A 267 2.09 17.20 23.10
CA GLY A 267 2.45 16.70 21.77
C GLY A 267 3.93 16.32 21.67
N ARG A 268 4.83 17.16 22.23
CA ARG A 268 6.27 16.89 22.28
C ARG A 268 6.57 15.60 23.07
N LYS A 269 6.00 15.45 24.27
CA LYS A 269 6.18 14.25 25.09
C LYS A 269 5.65 13.00 24.39
N ARG A 270 4.50 13.10 23.75
CA ARG A 270 3.95 11.98 23.00
C ARG A 270 4.86 11.57 21.82
N LYS A 271 5.48 12.53 21.15
CA LYS A 271 6.46 12.25 20.09
C LYS A 271 7.69 11.52 20.64
N GLU A 272 8.20 11.95 21.82
CA GLU A 272 9.32 11.31 22.48
C GLU A 272 8.98 9.85 22.91
N GLU A 273 7.78 9.60 23.43
CA GLU A 273 7.33 8.26 23.79
C GLU A 273 7.24 7.31 22.58
N VAL A 274 6.71 7.81 21.46
CA VAL A 274 6.48 6.99 20.26
C VAL A 274 7.75 6.69 19.48
N ASP A 275 8.64 7.67 19.33
CA ASP A 275 9.84 7.54 18.49
C ASP A 275 11.12 7.24 19.29
N GLY A 276 11.07 7.27 20.62
CA GLY A 276 12.19 6.89 21.49
C GLY A 276 13.37 7.86 21.39
N ARG A 277 13.27 9.04 22.02
CA ARG A 277 14.43 9.92 22.28
C ARG A 277 14.76 9.96 23.73
#